data_e084352c823a85fe0861a7bf33356675
#
_entry.id   e084352c823a85fe0861a7bf33356675
#
_cell.length_a   1.000
_cell.length_b   1.000
_cell.length_c   1.000
_cell.angle_alpha   90.00
_cell.angle_beta   90.00
_cell.angle_gamma   90.00
#
_symmetry.space_group_name_H-M   'P 1'
#
loop_
_entity.id
_entity.type
_entity.pdbx_description
1 polymer ?
#
loop_
_entity_poly.entity_id
_entity_poly.type
_entity_poly.pdbx_seq_one_letter_code
_entity_poly.pdbx_strand_id
1 'polypeptide(L)'
;SLCQLTWMLAQSMRLRMAGVWAQAGVRVLPPMMALLVAVLAVSMEWSGSALLAAALIGYAAGAAWLLPALLRSWQIPQSKSTESIASTYGDDRSATLRMAHTLVDALLATAIVVIWQRLYGAQETGWMAAPLRVMGFVPAVVHMAWAQVILAQPQQARINPLWVGLAGFACVAILGGACAFALEMGWLAAQWEGVRPYLLPLVLWQGSACMVAAFSYLPFQNLNARRYSWACMWVAALQGSVLLIPAFHLYVSTAHVHLLIFGLVSAFALVAMTLYINSNNRGKPVAST
;
A
#
# COMPACT_ATOMS: atom_id res chain seq x y z
N SER A 1 -9.15 13.25 4.25
CA SER A 1 -9.26 14.71 4.46
C SER A 1 -8.83 15.46 3.20
N LEU A 2 -9.30 16.71 3.01
CA LEU A 2 -8.91 17.56 1.87
C LEU A 2 -7.38 17.73 1.79
N CYS A 3 -6.70 17.89 2.93
CA CYS A 3 -5.24 18.01 2.99
C CYS A 3 -4.54 16.77 2.41
N GLN A 4 -5.02 15.57 2.70
CA GLN A 4 -4.48 14.32 2.15
C GLN A 4 -4.67 14.27 0.63
N LEU A 5 -5.84 14.66 0.14
CA LEU A 5 -6.17 14.67 -1.29
C LEU A 5 -5.30 15.68 -2.05
N THR A 6 -5.15 16.89 -1.50
CA THR A 6 -4.28 17.94 -2.05
C THR A 6 -2.83 17.47 -2.08
N TRP A 7 -2.36 16.81 -1.02
CA TRP A 7 -1.00 16.26 -0.97
C TRP A 7 -0.80 15.16 -2.02
N MET A 8 -1.75 14.23 -2.18
CA MET A 8 -1.68 13.17 -3.20
C MET A 8 -1.63 13.74 -4.62
N LEU A 9 -2.48 14.74 -4.91
CA LEU A 9 -2.47 15.41 -6.21
C LEU A 9 -1.14 16.12 -6.47
N ALA A 10 -0.65 16.88 -5.50
CA ALA A 10 0.62 17.59 -5.60
C ALA A 10 1.80 16.63 -5.78
N GLN A 11 1.78 15.48 -5.08
CA GLN A 11 2.77 14.42 -5.23
C GLN A 11 2.76 13.83 -6.64
N SER A 12 1.60 13.52 -7.20
CA SER A 12 1.47 12.93 -8.53
C SER A 12 2.01 13.84 -9.64
N MET A 13 1.78 15.16 -9.51
CA MET A 13 2.33 16.14 -10.44
C MET A 13 3.85 16.26 -10.34
N ARG A 14 4.41 16.24 -9.14
CA ARG A 14 5.85 16.37 -8.93
C ARG A 14 6.65 15.12 -9.33
N LEU A 15 6.05 13.94 -9.30
CA LEU A 15 6.66 12.69 -9.79
C LEU A 15 7.12 12.80 -11.25
N ARG A 16 6.50 13.67 -12.05
CA ARG A 16 6.86 13.91 -13.45
C ARG A 16 8.05 14.87 -13.64
N MET A 17 8.38 15.69 -12.65
CA MET A 17 9.27 16.85 -12.82
C MET A 17 10.49 16.86 -11.90
N ALA A 18 10.58 16.02 -10.88
CA ALA A 18 11.61 16.13 -9.84
C ALA A 18 12.57 14.94 -9.79
N GLY A 19 13.84 15.20 -9.44
CA GLY A 19 14.84 14.17 -9.17
C GLY A 19 14.47 13.26 -7.97
N VAL A 20 15.09 12.08 -7.88
CA VAL A 20 14.81 11.02 -6.91
C VAL A 20 14.79 11.52 -5.45
N TRP A 21 15.73 12.36 -5.07
CA TRP A 21 15.83 12.91 -3.70
C TRP A 21 14.68 13.84 -3.33
N ALA A 22 14.21 14.65 -4.28
CA ALA A 22 13.05 15.51 -4.04
C ALA A 22 11.76 14.70 -3.92
N GLN A 23 11.65 13.59 -4.64
CA GLN A 23 10.54 12.65 -4.54
C GLN A 23 10.55 11.91 -3.18
N ALA A 24 11.72 11.48 -2.71
CA ALA A 24 11.86 10.86 -1.39
C ALA A 24 11.45 11.83 -0.27
N GLY A 25 11.93 13.08 -0.31
CA GLY A 25 11.59 14.10 0.66
C GLY A 25 10.09 14.36 0.78
N VAL A 26 9.39 14.45 -0.35
CA VAL A 26 7.93 14.63 -0.38
C VAL A 26 7.16 13.50 0.30
N ARG A 27 7.67 12.28 0.24
CA ARG A 27 7.02 11.10 0.83
C ARG A 27 7.32 10.93 2.30
N VAL A 28 8.51 11.33 2.74
CA VAL A 28 8.96 11.17 4.11
C VAL A 28 8.45 12.32 4.99
N LEU A 29 8.34 13.53 4.46
CA LEU A 29 7.98 14.71 5.24
C LEU A 29 6.63 14.60 5.98
N PRO A 30 5.49 14.21 5.35
CA PRO A 30 4.22 14.12 6.06
C PRO A 30 4.23 13.13 7.23
N PRO A 31 4.69 11.88 7.09
CA PRO A 31 4.73 10.96 8.21
C PRO A 31 5.72 11.38 9.30
N MET A 32 6.85 11.99 8.95
CA MET A 32 7.79 12.51 9.94
C MET A 32 7.19 13.66 10.75
N MET A 33 6.51 14.59 10.09
CA MET A 33 5.80 15.67 10.77
C MET A 33 4.65 15.16 11.64
N ALA A 34 3.88 14.19 11.13
CA ALA A 34 2.83 13.54 11.92
C ALA A 34 3.39 12.83 13.16
N LEU A 35 4.52 12.12 13.01
CA LEU A 35 5.20 11.45 14.12
C LEU A 35 5.70 12.49 15.17
N LEU A 36 6.33 13.56 14.72
CA LEU A 36 6.83 14.60 15.60
C LEU A 36 5.69 15.25 16.41
N VAL A 37 4.59 15.58 15.74
CA VAL A 37 3.40 16.14 16.42
C VAL A 37 2.77 15.12 17.37
N ALA A 38 2.73 13.83 17.00
CA ALA A 38 2.21 12.78 17.87
C ALA A 38 3.07 12.63 19.15
N VAL A 39 4.41 12.64 19.01
CA VAL A 39 5.32 12.58 20.16
C VAL A 39 5.15 13.79 21.07
N LEU A 40 5.07 14.99 20.50
CA LEU A 40 4.80 16.22 21.27
C LEU A 40 3.43 16.16 21.96
N ALA A 41 2.41 15.67 21.29
CA ALA A 41 1.08 15.55 21.85
C ALA A 41 1.04 14.57 23.04
N VAL A 42 1.77 13.46 22.96
CA VAL A 42 1.93 12.50 24.07
C VAL A 42 2.67 13.15 25.23
N SER A 43 3.76 13.90 24.98
CA SER A 43 4.52 14.58 26.03
C SER A 43 3.76 15.71 26.72
N MET A 44 2.73 16.27 26.04
CA MET A 44 1.88 17.35 26.57
C MET A 44 0.52 16.82 27.09
N GLU A 45 0.36 15.50 27.21
CA GLU A 45 -0.88 14.83 27.69
C GLU A 45 -2.15 15.26 26.93
N TRP A 46 -2.03 15.54 25.62
CA TRP A 46 -3.18 15.91 24.81
C TRP A 46 -4.19 14.77 24.74
N SER A 47 -5.48 15.15 24.67
CA SER A 47 -6.61 14.20 24.61
C SER A 47 -6.59 13.32 23.36
N GLY A 48 -7.51 12.31 23.27
CA GLY A 48 -7.60 11.32 22.20
C GLY A 48 -7.72 11.86 20.76
N SER A 49 -7.97 13.17 20.56
CA SER A 49 -7.94 13.83 19.25
C SER A 49 -6.52 14.15 18.74
N ALA A 50 -5.48 13.99 19.57
CA ALA A 50 -4.11 14.34 19.25
C ALA A 50 -3.56 13.60 18.01
N LEU A 51 -3.89 12.31 17.86
CA LEU A 51 -3.46 11.53 16.69
C LEU A 51 -4.11 12.02 15.38
N LEU A 52 -5.38 12.45 15.46
CA LEU A 52 -6.06 13.04 14.30
C LEU A 52 -5.44 14.38 13.92
N ALA A 53 -5.15 15.24 14.93
CA ALA A 53 -4.45 16.50 14.72
C ALA A 53 -3.04 16.29 14.14
N ALA A 54 -2.28 15.32 14.65
CA ALA A 54 -0.97 14.95 14.13
C ALA A 54 -1.01 14.55 12.66
N ALA A 55 -1.97 13.70 12.27
CA ALA A 55 -2.16 13.31 10.89
C ALA A 55 -2.54 14.49 9.99
N LEU A 56 -3.46 15.35 10.43
CA LEU A 56 -3.86 16.55 9.68
C LEU A 56 -2.68 17.51 9.48
N ILE A 57 -1.89 17.77 10.51
CA ILE A 57 -0.72 18.67 10.43
C ILE A 57 0.33 18.06 9.51
N GLY A 58 0.59 16.75 9.60
CA GLY A 58 1.52 16.07 8.69
C GLY A 58 1.14 16.23 7.22
N TYR A 59 -0.10 15.97 6.85
CA TYR A 59 -0.57 16.14 5.47
C TYR A 59 -0.62 17.61 5.05
N ALA A 60 -0.98 18.53 5.94
CA ALA A 60 -0.98 19.96 5.66
C ALA A 60 0.45 20.47 5.39
N ALA A 61 1.43 20.06 6.20
CA ALA A 61 2.83 20.40 6.00
C ALA A 61 3.35 19.86 4.65
N GLY A 62 3.01 18.60 4.31
CA GLY A 62 3.35 18.01 3.02
C GLY A 62 2.72 18.76 1.84
N ALA A 63 1.46 19.14 1.95
CA ALA A 63 0.75 19.92 0.94
C ALA A 63 1.37 21.33 0.79
N ALA A 64 1.64 22.01 1.89
CA ALA A 64 2.26 23.34 1.90
C ALA A 64 3.66 23.33 1.26
N TRP A 65 4.47 22.30 1.53
CA TRP A 65 5.78 22.13 0.88
C TRP A 65 5.69 22.00 -0.64
N LEU A 66 4.63 21.38 -1.15
CA LEU A 66 4.44 21.16 -2.58
C LEU A 66 3.73 22.30 -3.29
N LEU A 67 3.01 23.15 -2.56
CA LEU A 67 2.19 24.21 -3.11
C LEU A 67 2.96 25.16 -4.07
N PRO A 68 4.19 25.66 -3.73
CA PRO A 68 4.94 26.52 -4.63
C PRO A 68 5.31 25.86 -5.96
N ALA A 69 5.59 24.56 -5.94
CA ALA A 69 5.92 23.80 -7.15
C ALA A 69 4.66 23.58 -8.02
N LEU A 70 3.52 23.39 -7.39
CA LEU A 70 2.22 23.22 -8.04
C LEU A 70 1.77 24.51 -8.72
N LEU A 71 1.90 25.65 -8.05
CA LEU A 71 1.57 26.96 -8.60
C LEU A 71 2.46 27.32 -9.81
N ARG A 72 3.77 26.99 -9.74
CA ARG A 72 4.68 27.19 -10.87
C ARG A 72 4.33 26.30 -12.07
N SER A 73 3.89 25.07 -11.85
CA SER A 73 3.53 24.15 -12.95
C SER A 73 2.28 24.61 -13.71
N TRP A 74 1.39 25.34 -13.06
CA TRP A 74 0.20 25.93 -13.72
C TRP A 74 0.54 27.13 -14.61
N GLN A 75 1.67 27.78 -14.38
CA GLN A 75 2.12 28.94 -15.15
C GLN A 75 2.91 28.58 -16.42
N ILE A 76 3.33 27.32 -16.56
CA ILE A 76 4.06 26.87 -17.75
C ILE A 76 3.02 26.56 -18.85
N PRO A 77 3.01 27.27 -19.99
CA PRO A 77 2.13 26.96 -21.11
C PRO A 77 2.36 25.51 -21.53
N GLN A 78 1.31 24.70 -21.58
CA GLN A 78 1.43 23.34 -22.12
C GLN A 78 1.85 23.43 -23.58
N SER A 79 3.11 23.17 -23.85
CA SER A 79 3.63 23.05 -25.20
C SER A 79 2.88 21.92 -25.91
N LYS A 80 2.47 22.14 -27.17
CA LYS A 80 1.67 21.23 -28.01
C LYS A 80 2.25 19.83 -28.23
N SER A 81 3.44 19.54 -27.69
CA SER A 81 4.06 18.20 -27.72
C SER A 81 3.36 17.14 -26.85
N THR A 82 2.39 17.53 -26.00
CA THR A 82 1.68 16.62 -25.10
C THR A 82 0.58 15.83 -25.82
N GLU A 83 0.08 16.28 -26.96
CA GLU A 83 -0.99 15.59 -27.71
C GLU A 83 -0.49 14.25 -28.31
N SER A 84 0.78 14.16 -28.71
CA SER A 84 1.35 12.93 -29.27
C SER A 84 1.52 11.81 -28.24
N ILE A 85 1.73 12.17 -26.97
CA ILE A 85 1.90 11.15 -25.89
C ILE A 85 0.53 10.70 -25.34
N ALA A 86 -0.46 11.58 -25.33
CA ALA A 86 -1.80 11.24 -24.88
C ALA A 86 -2.50 10.21 -25.79
N SER A 87 -2.24 10.26 -27.10
CA SER A 87 -2.80 9.29 -28.06
C SER A 87 -2.22 7.87 -27.90
N THR A 88 -1.01 7.74 -27.38
CA THR A 88 -0.33 6.46 -27.17
C THR A 88 -0.76 5.76 -25.86
N TYR A 89 -1.31 6.51 -24.90
CA TYR A 89 -1.81 5.95 -23.62
C TYR A 89 -3.30 5.57 -23.66
N GLY A 90 -3.83 5.36 -24.81
CA GLY A 90 -5.00 4.57 -25.21
C GLY A 90 -6.14 4.45 -24.21
N ASP A 91 -7.25 4.28 -24.79
CA ASP A 91 -8.51 3.70 -24.31
C ASP A 91 -8.97 4.12 -22.89
N ASP A 92 -9.89 5.09 -22.83
CA ASP A 92 -10.58 5.57 -21.61
C ASP A 92 -11.08 4.42 -20.71
N ARG A 93 -11.43 3.27 -21.31
CA ARG A 93 -11.84 2.06 -20.58
C ARG A 93 -10.74 1.48 -19.70
N SER A 94 -9.49 1.58 -20.10
CA SER A 94 -8.36 1.09 -19.28
C SER A 94 -8.07 2.01 -18.09
N ALA A 95 -8.29 3.31 -18.24
CA ALA A 95 -8.16 4.28 -17.17
C ALA A 95 -9.27 4.09 -16.13
N THR A 96 -10.52 3.93 -16.57
CA THR A 96 -11.67 3.67 -15.69
C THR A 96 -11.48 2.38 -14.89
N LEU A 97 -10.99 1.29 -15.52
CA LEU A 97 -10.75 0.02 -14.84
C LEU A 97 -9.62 0.13 -13.79
N ARG A 98 -8.58 0.93 -14.07
CA ARG A 98 -7.52 1.22 -13.09
C ARG A 98 -8.05 2.00 -11.89
N MET A 99 -8.88 2.99 -12.11
CA MET A 99 -9.54 3.72 -11.02
C MET A 99 -10.44 2.79 -10.21
N ALA A 100 -11.21 1.94 -10.88
CA ALA A 100 -12.11 0.98 -10.23
C ALA A 100 -11.34 0.01 -9.32
N HIS A 101 -10.26 -0.62 -9.78
CA HIS A 101 -9.52 -1.54 -8.93
C HIS A 101 -8.84 -0.82 -7.75
N THR A 102 -8.30 0.39 -7.95
CA THR A 102 -7.71 1.18 -6.86
C THR A 102 -8.76 1.54 -5.81
N LEU A 103 -9.98 1.88 -6.24
CA LEU A 103 -11.09 2.15 -5.34
C LEU A 103 -11.49 0.89 -4.56
N VAL A 104 -11.58 -0.26 -5.25
CA VAL A 104 -11.91 -1.54 -4.61
C VAL A 104 -10.87 -1.94 -3.57
N ASP A 105 -9.57 -1.77 -3.87
CA ASP A 105 -8.48 -2.03 -2.92
C ASP A 105 -8.58 -1.12 -1.69
N ALA A 106 -8.85 0.17 -1.89
CA ALA A 106 -9.02 1.13 -0.78
C ALA A 106 -10.26 0.80 0.07
N LEU A 107 -11.36 0.42 -0.56
CA LEU A 107 -12.56 -0.03 0.12
C LEU A 107 -12.32 -1.31 0.92
N LEU A 108 -11.63 -2.29 0.35
CA LEU A 108 -11.29 -3.54 1.04
C LEU A 108 -10.40 -3.28 2.25
N ALA A 109 -9.38 -2.44 2.12
CA ALA A 109 -8.50 -2.07 3.22
C ALA A 109 -9.25 -1.40 4.38
N THR A 110 -10.28 -0.63 4.09
CA THR A 110 -11.14 -0.03 5.11
C THR A 110 -12.15 -1.04 5.65
N ALA A 111 -12.77 -1.82 4.77
CA ALA A 111 -13.81 -2.77 5.10
C ALA A 111 -13.30 -3.86 6.06
N ILE A 112 -12.05 -4.32 5.90
CA ILE A 112 -11.49 -5.35 6.78
C ILE A 112 -11.55 -4.92 8.25
N VAL A 113 -11.19 -3.69 8.58
CA VAL A 113 -11.22 -3.19 9.96
C VAL A 113 -12.65 -3.04 10.46
N VAL A 114 -13.54 -2.51 9.63
CA VAL A 114 -14.95 -2.29 10.00
C VAL A 114 -15.69 -3.62 10.21
N ILE A 115 -15.51 -4.58 9.28
CA ILE A 115 -16.14 -5.91 9.36
C ILE A 115 -15.57 -6.66 10.57
N TRP A 116 -14.26 -6.60 10.79
CA TRP A 116 -13.61 -7.23 11.94
C TRP A 116 -14.18 -6.73 13.26
N GLN A 117 -14.34 -5.40 13.38
CA GLN A 117 -14.93 -4.78 14.57
C GLN A 117 -16.38 -5.21 14.79
N ARG A 118 -17.14 -5.39 13.70
CA ARG A 118 -18.53 -5.85 13.77
C ARG A 118 -18.66 -7.31 14.20
N LEU A 119 -17.74 -8.17 13.71
CA LEU A 119 -17.78 -9.61 13.96
C LEU A 119 -17.17 -10.00 15.31
N TYR A 120 -16.07 -9.36 15.70
CA TYR A 120 -15.25 -9.81 16.82
C TYR A 120 -15.06 -8.76 17.92
N GLY A 121 -15.54 -7.54 17.72
CA GLY A 121 -15.46 -6.46 18.70
C GLY A 121 -14.17 -5.65 18.62
N ALA A 122 -14.11 -4.61 19.49
CA ALA A 122 -13.05 -3.60 19.43
C ALA A 122 -11.67 -4.14 19.83
N GLN A 123 -11.61 -5.04 20.81
CA GLN A 123 -10.37 -5.59 21.33
C GLN A 123 -9.64 -6.44 20.28
N GLU A 124 -10.34 -7.41 19.66
CA GLU A 124 -9.80 -8.26 18.60
C GLU A 124 -9.40 -7.43 17.37
N THR A 125 -10.18 -6.39 17.08
CA THR A 125 -9.84 -5.44 16.01
C THR A 125 -8.56 -4.68 16.32
N GLY A 126 -8.35 -4.26 17.56
CA GLY A 126 -7.12 -3.60 17.99
C GLY A 126 -5.91 -4.50 17.82
N TRP A 127 -6.01 -5.76 18.23
CA TRP A 127 -4.92 -6.75 18.08
C TRP A 127 -4.58 -7.07 16.63
N MET A 128 -5.56 -7.06 15.73
CA MET A 128 -5.33 -7.23 14.29
C MET A 128 -4.80 -5.95 13.63
N ALA A 129 -5.44 -4.81 13.91
CA ALA A 129 -5.20 -3.57 13.17
C ALA A 129 -3.85 -2.91 13.48
N ALA A 130 -3.35 -3.04 14.71
CA ALA A 130 -2.07 -2.44 15.09
C ALA A 130 -0.89 -3.05 14.30
N PRO A 131 -0.65 -4.38 14.32
CA PRO A 131 0.40 -4.97 13.51
C PRO A 131 0.14 -4.86 12.00
N LEU A 132 -1.12 -4.90 11.56
CA LEU A 132 -1.48 -4.69 10.16
C LEU A 132 -1.01 -3.33 9.64
N ARG A 133 -1.15 -2.26 10.41
CA ARG A 133 -0.68 -0.92 10.02
C ARG A 133 0.84 -0.87 9.87
N VAL A 134 1.57 -1.49 10.80
CA VAL A 134 3.04 -1.51 10.78
C VAL A 134 3.55 -2.34 9.60
N MET A 135 3.05 -3.57 9.46
CA MET A 135 3.47 -4.48 8.39
C MET A 135 2.99 -4.00 7.01
N GLY A 136 1.78 -3.45 6.91
CA GLY A 136 1.21 -2.92 5.67
C GLY A 136 1.94 -1.69 5.12
N PHE A 137 2.73 -1.01 5.95
CA PHE A 137 3.59 0.07 5.48
C PHE A 137 4.69 -0.43 4.53
N VAL A 138 5.20 -1.66 4.73
CA VAL A 138 6.31 -2.20 3.92
C VAL A 138 5.91 -2.38 2.43
N PRO A 139 4.81 -3.08 2.07
CA PRO A 139 4.41 -3.18 0.67
C PRO A 139 4.06 -1.82 0.06
N ALA A 140 3.51 -0.87 0.83
CA ALA A 140 3.28 0.49 0.36
C ALA A 140 4.61 1.20 0.00
N VAL A 141 5.65 1.06 0.82
CA VAL A 141 6.99 1.58 0.54
C VAL A 141 7.59 0.91 -0.71
N VAL A 142 7.51 -0.42 -0.83
CA VAL A 142 7.98 -1.14 -2.02
C VAL A 142 7.28 -0.62 -3.27
N HIS A 143 5.96 -0.46 -3.24
CA HIS A 143 5.22 0.09 -4.37
C HIS A 143 5.65 1.52 -4.72
N MET A 144 5.74 2.40 -3.73
CA MET A 144 6.05 3.82 -3.96
C MET A 144 7.52 4.07 -4.28
N ALA A 145 8.44 3.39 -3.59
CA ALA A 145 9.87 3.66 -3.74
C ALA A 145 10.49 2.89 -4.92
N TRP A 146 9.94 1.73 -5.27
CA TRP A 146 10.46 0.89 -6.35
C TRP A 146 9.60 0.97 -7.61
N ALA A 147 8.34 0.50 -7.56
CA ALA A 147 7.54 0.36 -8.77
C ALA A 147 7.29 1.69 -9.47
N GLN A 148 7.00 2.75 -8.71
CA GLN A 148 6.77 4.09 -9.30
C GLN A 148 8.05 4.72 -9.84
N VAL A 149 9.21 4.47 -9.22
CA VAL A 149 10.50 4.98 -9.71
C VAL A 149 10.86 4.29 -11.03
N ILE A 150 10.71 2.97 -11.12
CA ILE A 150 10.98 2.22 -12.36
C ILE A 150 9.99 2.59 -13.47
N LEU A 151 8.73 2.88 -13.15
CA LEU A 151 7.78 3.40 -14.14
C LEU A 151 8.20 4.75 -14.70
N ALA A 152 8.76 5.62 -13.84
CA ALA A 152 9.23 6.94 -14.26
C ALA A 152 10.57 6.88 -15.02
N GLN A 153 11.42 5.90 -14.72
CA GLN A 153 12.77 5.74 -15.27
C GLN A 153 13.08 4.28 -15.59
N PRO A 154 12.53 3.73 -16.69
CA PRO A 154 12.67 2.31 -17.05
C PRO A 154 14.12 1.84 -17.23
N GLN A 155 15.03 2.75 -17.63
CA GLN A 155 16.45 2.46 -17.84
C GLN A 155 17.20 2.13 -16.54
N GLN A 156 16.65 2.42 -15.38
CA GLN A 156 17.22 2.11 -14.06
C GLN A 156 16.85 0.72 -13.53
N ALA A 157 16.04 -0.04 -14.24
CA ALA A 157 15.61 -1.39 -13.86
C ALA A 157 16.73 -2.43 -13.95
N ARG A 158 17.87 -2.20 -13.28
CA ARG A 158 18.99 -3.15 -13.23
C ARG A 158 18.81 -4.26 -12.20
N ILE A 159 17.95 -4.07 -11.22
CA ILE A 159 17.73 -5.02 -10.13
C ILE A 159 16.50 -5.88 -10.48
N ASN A 160 16.63 -7.19 -10.30
CA ASN A 160 15.51 -8.10 -10.51
C ASN A 160 14.42 -7.81 -9.46
N PRO A 161 13.15 -7.58 -9.87
CA PRO A 161 12.04 -7.29 -8.96
C PRO A 161 11.82 -8.41 -7.93
N LEU A 162 12.21 -9.65 -8.22
CA LEU A 162 12.13 -10.75 -7.27
C LEU A 162 12.92 -10.45 -6.00
N TRP A 163 14.15 -9.93 -6.10
CA TRP A 163 14.94 -9.60 -4.92
C TRP A 163 14.33 -8.47 -4.10
N VAL A 164 13.72 -7.50 -4.77
CA VAL A 164 13.03 -6.40 -4.08
C VAL A 164 11.81 -6.92 -3.32
N GLY A 165 11.02 -7.78 -3.97
CA GLY A 165 9.86 -8.42 -3.33
C GLY A 165 10.27 -9.31 -2.15
N LEU A 166 11.32 -10.13 -2.30
CA LEU A 166 11.86 -10.97 -1.23
C LEU A 166 12.43 -10.14 -0.07
N ALA A 167 13.13 -9.05 -0.35
CA ALA A 167 13.62 -8.14 0.69
C ALA A 167 12.45 -7.49 1.45
N GLY A 168 11.39 -7.08 0.76
CA GLY A 168 10.16 -6.59 1.38
C GLY A 168 9.48 -7.66 2.25
N PHE A 169 9.37 -8.89 1.73
CA PHE A 169 8.85 -10.03 2.51
C PHE A 169 9.68 -10.28 3.77
N ALA A 170 11.00 -10.33 3.63
CA ALA A 170 11.91 -10.52 4.77
C ALA A 170 11.77 -9.38 5.80
N CYS A 171 11.62 -8.13 5.36
CA CYS A 171 11.38 -7.01 6.24
C CYS A 171 10.07 -7.19 7.05
N VAL A 172 8.98 -7.60 6.41
CA VAL A 172 7.70 -7.91 7.09
C VAL A 172 7.87 -9.06 8.08
N ALA A 173 8.61 -10.12 7.71
CA ALA A 173 8.87 -11.26 8.57
C ALA A 173 9.71 -10.86 9.79
N ILE A 174 10.72 -10.01 9.61
CA ILE A 174 11.54 -9.45 10.71
C ILE A 174 10.68 -8.62 11.66
N LEU A 175 9.80 -7.76 11.13
CA LEU A 175 8.89 -6.97 11.96
C LEU A 175 7.93 -7.85 12.77
N GLY A 176 7.37 -8.90 12.14
CA GLY A 176 6.52 -9.87 12.83
C GLY A 176 7.27 -10.65 13.90
N GLY A 177 8.47 -11.13 13.58
CA GLY A 177 9.35 -11.83 14.52
C GLY A 177 9.79 -10.94 15.68
N ALA A 178 10.14 -9.68 15.41
CA ALA A 178 10.51 -8.72 16.45
C ALA A 178 9.33 -8.43 17.40
N CYS A 179 8.10 -8.32 16.85
CA CYS A 179 6.90 -8.16 17.67
C CYS A 179 6.64 -9.39 18.53
N ALA A 180 6.76 -10.62 17.98
CA ALA A 180 6.62 -11.86 18.72
C ALA A 180 7.66 -11.97 19.83
N PHE A 181 8.92 -11.64 19.53
CA PHE A 181 10.02 -11.62 20.50
C PHE A 181 9.78 -10.61 21.63
N ALA A 182 9.32 -9.41 21.30
CA ALA A 182 9.00 -8.37 22.29
C ALA A 182 7.87 -8.80 23.25
N LEU A 183 6.88 -9.55 22.73
CA LEU A 183 5.82 -10.14 23.54
C LEU A 183 6.40 -11.23 24.48
N GLU A 184 7.27 -12.10 23.99
CA GLU A 184 7.90 -13.16 24.80
C GLU A 184 8.81 -12.60 25.91
N MET A 185 9.51 -11.51 25.64
CA MET A 185 10.35 -10.82 26.62
C MET A 185 9.57 -9.97 27.63
N GLY A 186 8.24 -9.85 27.48
CA GLY A 186 7.43 -9.00 28.33
C GLY A 186 7.68 -7.49 28.16
N TRP A 187 8.25 -7.08 27.03
CA TRP A 187 8.48 -5.66 26.73
C TRP A 187 7.19 -4.92 26.36
N LEU A 188 6.19 -5.67 25.94
CA LEU A 188 4.86 -5.13 25.67
C LEU A 188 3.94 -5.43 26.86
N ALA A 189 3.04 -4.49 27.16
CA ALA A 189 2.06 -4.66 28.25
C ALA A 189 1.19 -5.89 27.98
N ALA A 190 0.74 -6.59 29.04
CA ALA A 190 -0.02 -7.83 28.97
C ALA A 190 -1.27 -7.76 28.09
N GLN A 191 -1.88 -6.58 27.96
CA GLN A 191 -3.01 -6.33 27.05
C GLN A 191 -2.70 -6.61 25.56
N TRP A 192 -1.41 -6.73 25.17
CA TRP A 192 -0.97 -7.02 23.81
C TRP A 192 -0.70 -8.50 23.53
N GLU A 193 -0.83 -9.39 24.52
CA GLU A 193 -0.62 -10.84 24.33
C GLU A 193 -1.55 -11.42 23.27
N GLY A 194 -2.77 -10.90 23.16
CA GLY A 194 -3.72 -11.29 22.11
C GLY A 194 -3.29 -10.99 20.67
N VAL A 195 -2.23 -10.23 20.45
CA VAL A 195 -1.67 -9.96 19.12
C VAL A 195 -0.96 -11.19 18.52
N ARG A 196 -0.39 -12.06 19.34
CA ARG A 196 0.46 -13.18 18.91
C ARG A 196 -0.15 -14.07 17.81
N PRO A 197 -1.41 -14.55 17.90
CA PRO A 197 -2.00 -15.40 16.88
C PRO A 197 -2.25 -14.67 15.54
N TYR A 198 -2.24 -13.34 15.54
CA TYR A 198 -2.44 -12.52 14.33
C TYR A 198 -1.16 -12.28 13.52
N LEU A 199 0.03 -12.45 14.12
CA LEU A 199 1.31 -12.09 13.48
C LEU A 199 1.59 -12.93 12.24
N LEU A 200 1.50 -14.25 12.33
CA LEU A 200 1.81 -15.13 11.20
C LEU A 200 0.89 -14.89 9.98
N PRO A 201 -0.45 -14.86 10.12
CA PRO A 201 -1.33 -14.53 9.01
C PRO A 201 -1.01 -13.19 8.35
N LEU A 202 -0.70 -12.17 9.14
CA LEU A 202 -0.36 -10.85 8.64
C LEU A 202 0.99 -10.83 7.93
N VAL A 203 2.00 -11.55 8.44
CA VAL A 203 3.30 -11.70 7.77
C VAL A 203 3.13 -12.37 6.41
N LEU A 204 2.36 -13.43 6.32
CA LEU A 204 2.10 -14.13 5.06
C LEU A 204 1.38 -13.22 4.05
N TRP A 205 0.34 -12.54 4.49
CA TRP A 205 -0.42 -11.64 3.62
C TRP A 205 0.42 -10.43 3.18
N GLN A 206 0.97 -9.66 4.11
CA GLN A 206 1.71 -8.43 3.79
C GLN A 206 3.05 -8.72 3.10
N GLY A 207 3.71 -9.82 3.45
CA GLY A 207 4.90 -10.28 2.75
C GLY A 207 4.62 -10.62 1.29
N SER A 208 3.52 -11.34 1.01
CA SER A 208 3.08 -11.64 -0.36
C SER A 208 2.65 -10.37 -1.11
N ALA A 209 2.09 -9.37 -0.43
CA ALA A 209 1.79 -8.08 -1.01
C ALA A 209 3.07 -7.33 -1.46
N CYS A 210 4.20 -7.48 -0.75
CA CYS A 210 5.49 -6.95 -1.21
C CYS A 210 5.93 -7.56 -2.55
N MET A 211 5.67 -8.85 -2.77
CA MET A 211 5.97 -9.50 -4.04
C MET A 211 5.18 -8.84 -5.19
N VAL A 212 3.84 -8.72 -5.04
CA VAL A 212 3.01 -8.04 -6.06
C VAL A 212 3.45 -6.60 -6.26
N ALA A 213 3.73 -5.86 -5.18
CA ALA A 213 4.18 -4.48 -5.24
C ALA A 213 5.47 -4.32 -6.05
N ALA A 214 6.44 -5.24 -5.88
CA ALA A 214 7.70 -5.23 -6.61
C ALA A 214 7.52 -5.47 -8.11
N PHE A 215 6.54 -6.27 -8.54
CA PHE A 215 6.26 -6.59 -9.93
C PHE A 215 5.20 -5.67 -10.57
N SER A 216 4.53 -4.81 -9.81
CA SER A 216 3.35 -4.05 -10.24
C SER A 216 3.61 -3.07 -11.39
N TYR A 217 4.84 -2.69 -11.67
CA TYR A 217 5.21 -1.80 -12.78
C TYR A 217 5.22 -2.51 -14.15
N LEU A 218 5.51 -3.83 -14.20
CA LEU A 218 5.67 -4.59 -15.44
C LEU A 218 4.44 -4.57 -16.37
N PRO A 219 3.20 -4.74 -15.86
CA PRO A 219 2.00 -4.68 -16.70
C PRO A 219 1.82 -3.34 -17.41
N PHE A 220 2.29 -2.26 -16.80
CA PHE A 220 2.20 -0.92 -17.39
C PHE A 220 3.26 -0.69 -18.46
N GLN A 221 4.46 -1.24 -18.31
CA GLN A 221 5.50 -1.21 -19.35
C GLN A 221 5.12 -2.05 -20.57
N ASN A 222 4.41 -3.17 -20.37
CA ASN A 222 4.08 -4.14 -21.41
C ASN A 222 2.66 -3.97 -22.01
N LEU A 223 1.99 -2.84 -21.78
CA LEU A 223 0.64 -2.55 -22.25
C LEU A 223 -0.42 -3.58 -21.81
N ASN A 224 -0.17 -4.34 -20.74
CA ASN A 224 -1.08 -5.33 -20.18
C ASN A 224 -1.86 -4.80 -18.95
N ALA A 225 -1.95 -3.48 -18.78
CA ALA A 225 -2.57 -2.83 -17.62
C ALA A 225 -4.03 -3.27 -17.40
N ARG A 226 -4.79 -3.51 -18.49
CA ARG A 226 -6.17 -3.98 -18.39
C ARG A 226 -6.27 -5.36 -17.73
N ARG A 227 -5.44 -6.31 -18.16
CA ARG A 227 -5.42 -7.67 -17.58
C ARG A 227 -4.98 -7.66 -16.12
N TYR A 228 -4.00 -6.83 -15.81
CA TYR A 228 -3.56 -6.61 -14.43
C TYR A 228 -4.69 -6.07 -13.55
N SER A 229 -5.40 -5.03 -13.98
CA SER A 229 -6.51 -4.48 -13.22
C SER A 229 -7.63 -5.49 -12.97
N TRP A 230 -7.94 -6.35 -13.95
CA TRP A 230 -8.89 -7.45 -13.75
C TRP A 230 -8.36 -8.47 -12.72
N ALA A 231 -7.09 -8.85 -12.79
CA ALA A 231 -6.48 -9.75 -11.80
C ALA A 231 -6.55 -9.15 -10.39
N CYS A 232 -6.26 -7.85 -10.21
CA CYS A 232 -6.45 -7.15 -8.94
C CYS A 232 -7.89 -7.24 -8.43
N MET A 233 -8.88 -7.00 -9.31
CA MET A 233 -10.30 -7.08 -8.92
C MET A 233 -10.69 -8.49 -8.50
N TRP A 234 -10.20 -9.54 -9.18
CA TRP A 234 -10.44 -10.93 -8.78
C TRP A 234 -9.80 -11.26 -7.43
N VAL A 235 -8.57 -10.80 -7.18
CA VAL A 235 -7.92 -10.97 -5.87
C VAL A 235 -8.74 -10.26 -4.78
N ALA A 236 -9.14 -9.02 -5.01
CA ALA A 236 -9.96 -8.26 -4.07
C ALA A 236 -11.33 -8.90 -3.82
N ALA A 237 -11.98 -9.44 -4.87
CA ALA A 237 -13.24 -10.17 -4.73
C ALA A 237 -13.08 -11.45 -3.90
N LEU A 238 -11.99 -12.19 -4.12
CA LEU A 238 -11.67 -13.38 -3.33
C LEU A 238 -11.41 -13.03 -1.87
N GLN A 239 -10.61 -11.99 -1.60
CA GLN A 239 -10.35 -11.51 -0.24
C GLN A 239 -11.64 -11.03 0.44
N GLY A 240 -12.47 -10.27 -0.27
CA GLY A 240 -13.77 -9.82 0.22
C GLY A 240 -14.72 -10.97 0.53
N SER A 241 -14.74 -12.00 -0.32
CA SER A 241 -15.55 -13.20 -0.08
C SER A 241 -15.14 -13.94 1.19
N VAL A 242 -13.82 -14.15 1.39
CA VAL A 242 -13.31 -14.79 2.60
C VAL A 242 -13.61 -13.95 3.84
N LEU A 243 -13.45 -12.63 3.74
CA LEU A 243 -13.75 -11.71 4.83
C LEU A 243 -15.23 -11.77 5.27
N LEU A 244 -16.14 -12.03 4.34
CA LEU A 244 -17.58 -12.04 4.62
C LEU A 244 -18.12 -13.43 5.01
N ILE A 245 -17.35 -14.52 4.91
CA ILE A 245 -17.80 -15.89 5.25
C ILE A 245 -18.50 -15.96 6.62
N PRO A 246 -17.94 -15.43 7.73
CA PRO A 246 -18.59 -15.50 9.02
C PRO A 246 -19.90 -14.69 9.11
N ALA A 247 -20.01 -13.60 8.34
CA ALA A 247 -21.22 -12.78 8.33
C ALA A 247 -22.44 -13.50 7.78
N PHE A 248 -22.23 -14.51 6.93
CA PHE A 248 -23.28 -15.35 6.37
C PHE A 248 -23.54 -16.62 7.19
N HIS A 249 -23.00 -16.73 8.40
CA HIS A 249 -23.12 -17.90 9.27
C HIS A 249 -22.68 -19.23 8.62
N LEU A 250 -21.91 -19.16 7.55
CA LEU A 250 -21.40 -20.34 6.84
C LEU A 250 -20.34 -21.08 7.65
N TYR A 251 -19.68 -20.37 8.56
CA TYR A 251 -18.67 -20.94 9.44
C TYR A 251 -18.50 -20.05 10.69
N VAL A 252 -18.60 -20.64 11.88
CA VAL A 252 -18.33 -19.96 13.15
C VAL A 252 -16.85 -20.22 13.49
N SER A 253 -16.00 -19.27 13.23
CA SER A 253 -14.59 -19.36 13.59
C SER A 253 -14.22 -18.33 14.66
N THR A 254 -13.19 -18.64 15.41
CA THR A 254 -12.51 -17.65 16.24
C THR A 254 -11.82 -16.62 15.35
N ALA A 255 -11.67 -15.38 15.84
CA ALA A 255 -11.08 -14.29 15.08
C ALA A 255 -9.72 -14.66 14.45
N HIS A 256 -8.83 -15.31 15.21
CA HIS A 256 -7.51 -15.70 14.72
C HIS A 256 -7.55 -16.78 13.62
N VAL A 257 -8.48 -17.75 13.68
CA VAL A 257 -8.66 -18.75 12.62
C VAL A 257 -9.18 -18.11 11.35
N HIS A 258 -10.13 -17.18 11.46
CA HIS A 258 -10.63 -16.42 10.31
C HIS A 258 -9.48 -15.63 9.65
N LEU A 259 -8.66 -14.92 10.43
CA LEU A 259 -7.51 -14.20 9.87
C LEU A 259 -6.47 -15.15 9.27
N LEU A 260 -6.27 -16.33 9.83
CA LEU A 260 -5.37 -17.33 9.26
C LEU A 260 -5.85 -17.78 7.86
N ILE A 261 -7.14 -18.11 7.73
CA ILE A 261 -7.73 -18.47 6.43
C ILE A 261 -7.61 -17.30 5.46
N PHE A 262 -7.99 -16.09 5.89
CA PHE A 262 -7.89 -14.87 5.08
C PHE A 262 -6.44 -14.61 4.64
N GLY A 263 -5.48 -14.72 5.55
CA GLY A 263 -4.06 -14.51 5.28
C GLY A 263 -3.48 -15.52 4.31
N LEU A 264 -3.80 -16.81 4.47
CA LEU A 264 -3.37 -17.88 3.57
C LEU A 264 -3.96 -17.73 2.17
N VAL A 265 -5.27 -17.50 2.06
CA VAL A 265 -5.94 -17.29 0.76
C VAL A 265 -5.40 -16.03 0.07
N SER A 266 -5.22 -14.96 0.82
CA SER A 266 -4.64 -13.72 0.29
C SER A 266 -3.20 -13.93 -0.17
N ALA A 267 -2.36 -14.61 0.62
CA ALA A 267 -0.98 -14.90 0.25
C ALA A 267 -0.91 -15.77 -1.02
N PHE A 268 -1.72 -16.82 -1.11
CA PHE A 268 -1.79 -17.67 -2.29
C PHE A 268 -2.22 -16.86 -3.53
N ALA A 269 -3.29 -16.07 -3.43
CA ALA A 269 -3.79 -15.26 -4.54
C ALA A 269 -2.75 -14.24 -5.03
N LEU A 270 -2.05 -13.57 -4.11
CA LEU A 270 -1.02 -12.59 -4.42
C LEU A 270 0.23 -13.24 -5.03
N VAL A 271 0.65 -14.41 -4.55
CA VAL A 271 1.74 -15.18 -5.18
C VAL A 271 1.35 -15.65 -6.58
N ALA A 272 0.14 -16.19 -6.75
CA ALA A 272 -0.36 -16.58 -8.06
C ALA A 272 -0.40 -15.38 -9.03
N MET A 273 -0.83 -14.22 -8.56
CA MET A 273 -0.81 -12.98 -9.32
C MET A 273 0.62 -12.56 -9.71
N THR A 274 1.59 -12.67 -8.79
CA THR A 274 3.00 -12.38 -9.08
C THR A 274 3.54 -13.29 -10.18
N LEU A 275 3.26 -14.60 -10.10
CA LEU A 275 3.65 -15.57 -11.12
C LEU A 275 3.00 -15.28 -12.48
N TYR A 276 1.72 -14.93 -12.48
CA TYR A 276 0.99 -14.51 -13.67
C TYR A 276 1.61 -13.27 -14.34
N ILE A 277 1.96 -12.25 -13.57
CA ILE A 277 2.64 -11.05 -14.08
C ILE A 277 3.99 -11.42 -14.69
N ASN A 278 4.77 -12.23 -13.99
CA ASN A 278 6.12 -12.63 -14.42
C ASN A 278 6.09 -13.51 -15.69
N SER A 279 5.16 -14.46 -15.80
CA SER A 279 5.04 -15.34 -16.96
C SER A 279 4.68 -14.57 -18.23
N ASN A 280 3.75 -13.62 -18.13
CA ASN A 280 3.36 -12.79 -19.26
C ASN A 280 4.46 -11.82 -19.74
N ASN A 281 5.50 -11.61 -18.93
CA ASN A 281 6.63 -10.74 -19.26
C ASN A 281 7.76 -11.47 -20.01
N ARG A 282 7.93 -12.77 -19.81
CA ARG A 282 9.01 -13.58 -20.43
C ARG A 282 8.86 -13.76 -21.94
N GLY A 283 7.67 -13.52 -22.50
CA GLY A 283 7.36 -13.76 -23.91
C GLY A 283 7.62 -12.61 -24.88
N LYS A 284 8.05 -11.44 -24.42
CA LYS A 284 8.29 -10.29 -25.31
C LYS A 284 9.76 -9.88 -25.24
N PRO A 285 10.52 -9.98 -26.38
CA PRO A 285 11.83 -9.37 -26.45
C PRO A 285 11.68 -7.87 -26.17
N VAL A 286 12.53 -7.35 -25.28
CA VAL A 286 12.68 -5.90 -25.09
C VAL A 286 13.03 -5.34 -26.46
N ALA A 287 12.12 -4.53 -27.03
CA ALA A 287 12.41 -3.85 -28.28
C ALA A 287 13.66 -3.02 -28.06
N SER A 288 14.76 -3.45 -28.68
CA SER A 288 16.00 -2.72 -28.72
C SER A 288 15.76 -1.46 -29.56
N THR A 289 15.53 -0.35 -28.88
CA THR A 289 15.58 0.99 -29.47
C THR A 289 16.99 1.52 -29.36
#